data_2472ad2f63836d86c5c0f50d9939b654
#
_entry.id   2472ad2f63836d86c5c0f50d9939b654
#
_cell.length_a   1.000
_cell.length_b   1.000
_cell.length_c   1.000
_cell.angle_alpha   90.00
_cell.angle_beta   90.00
_cell.angle_gamma   90.00
#
_symmetry.space_group_name_H-M   'P 1'
#
loop_
_entity.id
_entity.type
_entity.pdbx_description
1 polymer ?
#
loop_
_entity_poly.entity_id
_entity_poly.type
_entity_poly.pdbx_seq_one_letter_code
_entity_poly.pdbx_strand_id
1 'polypeptide(L)'
;MKKLLLFTVFFTLIGQASEKSINESWCSDQGGFTEHRTSYGTYVDCLTEDLAIEVEYDYNWKESIGQALHYAEATGRSAGILLIIRNKSNVNYLEQLNAVINKYNLPIKVFVTNE
;
A
#
# COMPACT_ATOMS: atom_id res chain seq x y z
N MET A 1 -31.94 -21.92 -16.95
CA MET A 1 -30.65 -22.58 -16.70
C MET A 1 -29.46 -21.70 -17.06
N LYS A 2 -29.41 -21.11 -18.26
CA LYS A 2 -28.32 -20.22 -18.64
C LYS A 2 -28.20 -18.97 -17.78
N LYS A 3 -29.28 -18.45 -17.22
CA LYS A 3 -29.30 -17.29 -16.33
C LYS A 3 -28.62 -17.54 -14.98
N LEU A 4 -28.70 -18.76 -14.46
CA LEU A 4 -28.09 -19.13 -13.18
C LEU A 4 -26.55 -19.19 -13.29
N LEU A 5 -26.02 -19.68 -14.42
CA LEU A 5 -24.60 -19.73 -14.66
C LEU A 5 -23.96 -18.35 -14.76
N LEU A 6 -24.63 -17.40 -15.45
CA LEU A 6 -24.16 -16.01 -15.55
C LEU A 6 -24.16 -15.31 -14.19
N PHE A 7 -25.15 -15.59 -13.36
CA PHE A 7 -25.24 -15.01 -12.02
C PHE A 7 -24.11 -15.53 -11.11
N THR A 8 -23.78 -16.81 -11.20
CA THR A 8 -22.68 -17.43 -10.42
C THR A 8 -21.32 -16.84 -10.80
N VAL A 9 -21.07 -16.63 -12.10
CA VAL A 9 -19.81 -16.01 -12.58
C VAL A 9 -19.69 -14.58 -12.09
N PHE A 10 -20.78 -13.83 -12.08
CA PHE A 10 -20.78 -12.45 -11.57
C PHE A 10 -20.42 -12.39 -10.09
N PHE A 11 -20.91 -13.35 -9.28
CA PHE A 11 -20.61 -13.40 -7.85
C PHE A 11 -19.14 -13.67 -7.55
N THR A 12 -18.48 -14.50 -8.35
CA THR A 12 -17.06 -14.80 -8.15
C THR A 12 -16.13 -13.63 -8.48
N LEU A 13 -16.60 -12.67 -9.28
CA LEU A 13 -15.80 -11.49 -9.66
C LEU A 13 -15.81 -10.37 -8.62
N ILE A 14 -16.73 -10.42 -7.62
CA ILE A 14 -16.87 -9.35 -6.62
C ILE A 14 -15.98 -9.59 -5.38
N GLY A 15 -15.32 -10.74 -5.27
CA GLY A 15 -14.82 -11.25 -4.00
C GLY A 15 -13.53 -10.64 -3.45
N GLN A 16 -12.72 -9.89 -4.21
CA GLN A 16 -11.43 -9.42 -3.70
C GLN A 16 -11.09 -8.01 -4.18
N ALA A 17 -10.80 -7.15 -3.21
CA ALA A 17 -10.24 -5.85 -3.48
C ALA A 17 -8.79 -6.01 -3.95
N SER A 18 -8.40 -5.32 -5.01
CA SER A 18 -7.02 -5.25 -5.49
C SER A 18 -6.23 -4.25 -4.65
N GLU A 19 -4.90 -4.36 -4.70
CA GLU A 19 -4.01 -3.37 -4.10
C GLU A 19 -4.35 -1.96 -4.58
N LYS A 20 -4.62 -1.81 -5.87
CA LYS A 20 -4.99 -0.52 -6.47
C LYS A 20 -6.29 0.03 -5.86
N SER A 21 -7.33 -0.78 -5.74
CA SER A 21 -8.60 -0.33 -5.19
C SER A 21 -8.52 -0.02 -3.69
N ILE A 22 -7.73 -0.79 -2.95
CA ILE A 22 -7.47 -0.52 -1.53
C ILE A 22 -6.75 0.83 -1.40
N ASN A 23 -5.72 1.06 -2.21
CA ASN A 23 -5.00 2.33 -2.20
C ASN A 23 -5.90 3.51 -2.56
N GLU A 24 -6.69 3.40 -3.62
CA GLU A 24 -7.58 4.49 -4.05
C GLU A 24 -8.54 4.90 -2.93
N SER A 25 -9.15 3.93 -2.26
CA SER A 25 -10.06 4.20 -1.16
C SER A 25 -9.35 4.79 0.05
N TRP A 26 -8.25 4.18 0.47
CA TRP A 26 -7.50 4.64 1.64
C TRP A 26 -6.89 6.01 1.41
N CYS A 27 -6.29 6.24 0.25
CA CYS A 27 -5.65 7.50 -0.10
C CYS A 27 -6.66 8.65 -0.15
N SER A 28 -7.84 8.40 -0.73
CA SER A 28 -8.94 9.36 -0.74
C SER A 28 -9.37 9.76 0.67
N ASP A 29 -9.45 8.79 1.57
CA ASP A 29 -9.80 9.05 2.98
C ASP A 29 -8.76 9.91 3.69
N GLN A 30 -7.50 9.84 3.25
CA GLN A 30 -6.41 10.70 3.77
C GLN A 30 -6.36 12.06 3.10
N GLY A 31 -7.21 12.34 2.13
CA GLY A 31 -7.15 13.57 1.35
C GLY A 31 -5.99 13.62 0.38
N GLY A 32 -5.47 12.47 -0.02
CA GLY A 32 -4.32 12.37 -0.91
C GLY A 32 -4.67 12.15 -2.37
N PHE A 33 -3.62 12.14 -3.18
CA PHE A 33 -3.70 11.86 -4.62
C PHE A 33 -2.90 10.60 -4.94
N THR A 34 -3.49 9.71 -5.73
CA THR A 34 -2.80 8.47 -6.15
C THR A 34 -1.94 8.71 -7.38
N GLU A 35 -0.93 7.87 -7.55
CA GLU A 35 -0.11 7.80 -8.77
C GLU A 35 0.55 9.13 -9.15
N HIS A 36 1.10 9.85 -8.17
CA HIS A 36 1.83 11.08 -8.43
C HIS A 36 3.20 10.79 -9.05
N ARG A 37 3.46 11.33 -10.23
CA ARG A 37 4.73 11.14 -10.93
C ARG A 37 5.83 12.02 -10.35
N THR A 38 6.96 11.42 -10.01
CA THR A 38 8.14 12.14 -9.52
C THR A 38 9.01 12.64 -10.68
N SER A 39 9.98 13.51 -10.36
CA SER A 39 10.96 13.98 -11.35
C SER A 39 11.85 12.86 -11.89
N TYR A 40 11.97 11.76 -11.17
CA TYR A 40 12.69 10.57 -11.64
C TYR A 40 11.87 9.67 -12.56
N GLY A 41 10.59 9.98 -12.77
CA GLY A 41 9.70 9.16 -13.60
C GLY A 41 9.07 7.99 -12.85
N THR A 42 9.25 7.91 -11.54
CA THR A 42 8.56 6.93 -10.69
C THR A 42 7.22 7.50 -10.20
N TYR A 43 6.36 6.64 -9.66
CA TYR A 43 5.02 7.03 -9.23
C TYR A 43 4.83 6.74 -7.75
N VAL A 44 4.47 7.77 -7.00
CA VAL A 44 4.10 7.63 -5.59
C VAL A 44 2.69 7.07 -5.51
N ASP A 45 2.49 6.00 -4.76
CA ASP A 45 1.17 5.37 -4.67
C ASP A 45 0.13 6.32 -4.07
N CYS A 46 0.46 7.00 -2.98
CA CYS A 46 -0.41 7.99 -2.35
C CYS A 46 0.40 9.17 -1.85
N LEU A 47 0.09 10.35 -2.35
CA LEU A 47 0.74 11.59 -1.94
C LEU A 47 -0.25 12.45 -1.14
N THR A 48 0.07 12.71 0.13
CA THR A 48 -0.68 13.63 0.97
C THR A 48 0.10 14.94 1.13
N GLU A 49 -0.44 15.88 1.90
CA GLU A 49 0.26 17.13 2.17
C GLU A 49 1.64 16.89 2.82
N ASP A 50 1.73 15.93 3.74
CA ASP A 50 2.94 15.69 4.53
C ASP A 50 3.71 14.43 4.17
N LEU A 51 3.08 13.48 3.49
CA LEU A 51 3.61 12.13 3.30
C LEU A 51 3.64 11.71 1.84
N ALA A 52 4.70 11.00 1.47
CA ALA A 52 4.79 10.21 0.25
C ALA A 52 4.72 8.74 0.67
N ILE A 53 3.64 8.06 0.26
CA ILE A 53 3.28 6.75 0.81
C ILE A 53 3.41 5.68 -0.26
N GLU A 54 4.17 4.63 0.07
CA GLU A 54 4.23 3.37 -0.65
C GLU A 54 3.16 2.43 -0.13
N VAL A 55 2.38 1.83 -1.03
CA VAL A 55 1.35 0.85 -0.68
C VAL A 55 1.81 -0.53 -1.12
N GLU A 56 1.80 -1.48 -0.20
CA GLU A 56 2.32 -2.81 -0.48
C GLU A 56 1.65 -3.88 0.36
N TYR A 57 1.51 -5.08 -0.22
CA TYR A 57 1.13 -6.25 0.56
C TYR A 57 2.22 -6.62 1.56
N ASP A 58 1.81 -7.16 2.69
CA ASP A 58 2.67 -7.47 3.82
C ASP A 58 3.89 -8.34 3.47
N TYR A 59 3.74 -9.31 2.57
CA TYR A 59 4.84 -10.19 2.19
C TYR A 59 5.95 -9.49 1.37
N ASN A 60 5.67 -8.32 0.82
CA ASN A 60 6.65 -7.50 0.08
C ASN A 60 7.19 -6.33 0.90
N TRP A 61 7.15 -6.43 2.22
CA TRP A 61 7.53 -5.32 3.10
C TRP A 61 8.97 -4.84 2.89
N LYS A 62 9.86 -5.73 2.46
CA LYS A 62 11.28 -5.36 2.26
C LYS A 62 11.43 -4.34 1.15
N GLU A 63 10.74 -4.56 0.03
CA GLU A 63 10.76 -3.64 -1.11
C GLU A 63 10.13 -2.29 -0.75
N SER A 64 9.14 -2.30 0.13
CA SER A 64 8.44 -1.08 0.50
C SER A 64 9.34 -0.05 1.18
N ILE A 65 10.36 -0.49 1.92
CA ILE A 65 11.31 0.41 2.60
C ILE A 65 12.06 1.27 1.58
N GLY A 66 12.66 0.65 0.58
CA GLY A 66 13.41 1.37 -0.44
C GLY A 66 12.53 2.32 -1.24
N GLN A 67 11.35 1.88 -1.62
CA GLN A 67 10.41 2.69 -2.38
C GLN A 67 9.88 3.88 -1.57
N ALA A 68 9.53 3.68 -0.31
CA ALA A 68 9.06 4.76 0.55
C ALA A 68 10.13 5.84 0.73
N LEU A 69 11.37 5.45 0.97
CA LEU A 69 12.48 6.41 1.12
C LEU A 69 12.77 7.14 -0.19
N HIS A 70 12.70 6.43 -1.32
CA HIS A 70 12.86 7.05 -2.65
C HIS A 70 11.78 8.10 -2.90
N TYR A 71 10.51 7.78 -2.64
CA TYR A 71 9.42 8.72 -2.84
C TYR A 71 9.53 9.94 -1.93
N ALA A 72 9.96 9.75 -0.69
CA ALA A 72 10.19 10.85 0.23
C ALA A 72 11.29 11.79 -0.29
N GLU A 73 12.40 11.23 -0.75
CA GLU A 73 13.48 12.03 -1.34
C GLU A 73 13.00 12.78 -2.58
N ALA A 74 12.28 12.10 -3.47
CA ALA A 74 11.83 12.66 -4.74
C ALA A 74 10.78 13.76 -4.59
N THR A 75 10.02 13.77 -3.50
CA THR A 75 8.92 14.72 -3.27
C THR A 75 9.23 15.78 -2.22
N GLY A 76 10.28 15.59 -1.43
CA GLY A 76 10.57 16.43 -0.26
C GLY A 76 9.59 16.23 0.89
N ARG A 77 8.78 15.17 0.86
CA ARG A 77 7.82 14.83 1.91
C ARG A 77 8.33 13.70 2.77
N SER A 78 7.71 13.46 3.91
CA SER A 78 8.10 12.37 4.80
C SER A 78 7.68 11.03 4.22
N ALA A 79 8.44 9.98 4.52
CA ALA A 79 8.16 8.65 4.02
C ALA A 79 7.04 7.95 4.81
N GLY A 80 6.15 7.30 4.10
CA GLY A 80 5.12 6.44 4.68
C GLY A 80 5.01 5.12 3.95
N ILE A 81 4.53 4.12 4.65
CA ILE A 81 4.17 2.82 4.09
C ILE A 81 2.76 2.49 4.55
N LEU A 82 1.88 2.16 3.61
CA LEU A 82 0.62 1.48 3.91
C LEU A 82 0.82 0.00 3.66
N LEU A 83 0.85 -0.79 4.73
CA LEU A 83 1.01 -2.23 4.65
C LEU A 83 -0.36 -2.90 4.66
N ILE A 84 -0.65 -3.65 3.60
CA ILE A 84 -1.91 -4.41 3.47
C ILE A 84 -1.68 -5.81 4.03
N ILE A 85 -2.34 -6.12 5.14
CA ILE A 85 -2.24 -7.43 5.79
C ILE A 85 -3.19 -8.39 5.11
N ARG A 86 -2.66 -9.49 4.58
CA ARG A 86 -3.48 -10.51 3.94
C ARG A 86 -4.17 -11.39 4.98
N ASN A 87 -5.39 -11.79 4.66
CA ASN A 87 -6.23 -12.58 5.57
C ASN A 87 -5.65 -13.97 5.91
N LYS A 88 -4.82 -14.53 5.03
CA LYS A 88 -4.29 -15.89 5.15
C LYS A 88 -2.81 -15.95 5.50
N SER A 89 -2.25 -14.85 6.00
CA SER A 89 -0.84 -14.83 6.34
C SER A 89 -0.59 -15.53 7.68
N ASN A 90 0.36 -16.48 7.70
CA ASN A 90 0.83 -17.12 8.93
C ASN A 90 2.07 -16.44 9.50
N VAL A 91 2.60 -15.46 8.79
CA VAL A 91 3.82 -14.74 9.15
C VAL A 91 3.48 -13.32 9.57
N ASN A 92 4.02 -12.89 10.68
CA ASN A 92 3.85 -11.50 11.12
C ASN A 92 4.88 -10.60 10.44
N TYR A 93 4.60 -10.23 9.19
CA TYR A 93 5.47 -9.36 8.41
C TYR A 93 5.51 -7.93 8.96
N LEU A 94 4.44 -7.46 9.57
CA LEU A 94 4.42 -6.15 10.21
C LEU A 94 5.47 -6.05 11.31
N GLU A 95 5.60 -7.10 12.13
CA GLU A 95 6.62 -7.15 13.17
C GLU A 95 8.03 -7.07 12.57
N GLN A 96 8.26 -7.79 11.45
CA GLN A 96 9.54 -7.76 10.75
C GLN A 96 9.85 -6.36 10.21
N LEU A 97 8.89 -5.72 9.59
CA LEU A 97 9.03 -4.34 9.08
C LEU A 97 9.37 -3.38 10.21
N ASN A 98 8.61 -3.42 11.29
CA ASN A 98 8.82 -2.53 12.44
C ASN A 98 10.18 -2.77 13.11
N ALA A 99 10.64 -4.02 13.16
CA ALA A 99 11.95 -4.35 13.73
C ALA A 99 13.08 -3.67 12.97
N VAL A 100 13.03 -3.68 11.64
CA VAL A 100 14.04 -3.01 10.79
C VAL A 100 13.97 -1.50 10.94
N ILE A 101 12.77 -0.93 10.87
CA ILE A 101 12.57 0.51 11.02
C ILE A 101 13.13 1.00 12.36
N ASN A 102 12.83 0.29 13.44
CA ASN A 102 13.26 0.67 14.78
C ASN A 102 14.76 0.52 14.97
N LYS A 103 15.33 -0.58 14.51
CA LYS A 103 16.78 -0.83 14.66
C LYS A 103 17.62 0.22 13.97
N TYR A 104 17.24 0.63 12.78
CA TYR A 104 18.01 1.56 11.96
C TYR A 104 17.50 3.00 12.01
N ASN A 105 16.51 3.27 12.87
CA ASN A 105 15.90 4.60 13.01
C ASN A 105 15.47 5.19 11.68
N LEU A 106 14.79 4.38 10.87
CA LEU A 106 14.32 4.85 9.56
C LEU A 106 13.14 5.82 9.74
N PRO A 107 13.17 6.97 9.06
CA PRO A 107 12.12 7.98 9.19
C PRO A 107 10.89 7.62 8.34
N ILE A 108 10.25 6.50 8.67
CA ILE A 108 9.11 5.97 7.93
C ILE A 108 7.93 5.79 8.88
N LYS A 109 6.80 6.37 8.52
CA LYS A 109 5.55 6.17 9.22
C LYS A 109 4.80 4.98 8.62
N VAL A 110 4.41 4.01 9.46
CA VAL A 110 3.71 2.80 8.99
C VAL A 110 2.23 2.90 9.31
N PHE A 111 1.42 2.67 8.29
CA PHE A 111 -0.03 2.50 8.39
C PHE A 111 -0.37 1.07 8.03
N VAL A 112 -1.45 0.55 8.59
CA VAL A 112 -1.87 -0.83 8.38
C VAL A 112 -3.35 -0.84 7.98
N THR A 113 -3.64 -1.66 6.97
CA THR A 113 -5.02 -1.97 6.61
C THR A 113 -5.13 -3.46 6.32
N ASN A 114 -6.34 -4.00 6.36
CA ASN A 114 -6.58 -5.40 6.05
C ASN A 114 -7.10 -5.56 4.62
N GLU A 115 -6.76 -6.69 4.04
CA GLU A 115 -7.24 -7.07 2.72
C GLU A 115 -8.76 -7.13 2.61
#